data_55be1f561b458a9194ee726d2dc393b1
#
_entry.id   55be1f561b458a9194ee726d2dc393b1
#
_cell.length_a   1.000
_cell.length_b   1.000
_cell.length_c   1.000
_cell.angle_alpha   90.00
_cell.angle_beta   90.00
_cell.angle_gamma   90.00
#
_symmetry.space_group_name_H-M   'P 1'
#
loop_
_entity.id
_entity.type
_entity.pdbx_description
1 polymer ?
#
loop_
_entity_poly.entity_id
_entity_poly.type
_entity_poly.pdbx_seq_one_letter_code
_entity_poly.pdbx_strand_id
1 'polypeptide(L)'
;MIEGRFVLISSNRGYEFDAFLETFAVGTERGASIELFGLLAEGRILARIADGDPVNDESLLMDLNDRSGKLRFVKRAVACSIVGKTADLSDICAMMNATIKGQGGSRSVAVRTEGIGFSDPRRDQAIAKITDGIQRIDLRRPQIIAFLHVSGDFCVAGVTRLSSVLGVEDR
;
A
#
# COMPACT_ATOMS: atom_id res chain seq x y z
N MET A 1 -14.18 8.76 2.69
CA MET A 1 -12.71 8.66 2.46
C MET A 1 -11.99 9.08 3.72
N ILE A 2 -10.95 8.35 4.11
CA ILE A 2 -10.12 8.59 5.31
C ILE A 2 -8.68 8.68 4.84
N GLU A 3 -8.00 9.75 5.22
CA GLU A 3 -6.56 9.89 5.07
C GLU A 3 -5.87 9.50 6.37
N GLY A 4 -4.68 8.92 6.28
CA GLY A 4 -3.93 8.48 7.44
C GLY A 4 -2.72 7.63 7.06
N ARG A 5 -2.12 7.01 8.05
CA ARG A 5 -0.94 6.15 7.89
C ARG A 5 -1.38 4.70 8.05
N PHE A 6 -1.42 3.99 6.95
CA PHE A 6 -1.87 2.60 6.92
C PHE A 6 -0.82 1.68 6.32
N VAL A 7 -0.83 0.43 6.74
CA VAL A 7 -0.05 -0.65 6.13
C VAL A 7 -1.02 -1.74 5.71
N LEU A 8 -1.07 -2.02 4.41
CA LEU A 8 -1.77 -3.18 3.87
C LEU A 8 -0.85 -4.39 3.94
N ILE A 9 -1.23 -5.36 4.74
CA ILE A 9 -0.47 -6.58 4.99
C ILE A 9 -1.14 -7.72 4.24
N SER A 10 -0.34 -8.54 3.57
CA SER A 10 -0.78 -9.76 2.91
C SER A 10 -0.21 -10.99 3.62
N SER A 11 -1.03 -12.00 3.79
CA SER A 11 -0.68 -13.31 4.37
C SER A 11 -1.23 -14.44 3.51
N ASN A 12 -0.97 -15.68 3.90
CA ASN A 12 -1.78 -16.79 3.47
C ASN A 12 -3.16 -16.72 4.15
N ARG A 13 -4.18 -17.22 3.46
CA ARG A 13 -5.54 -17.29 4.00
C ARG A 13 -5.56 -18.02 5.35
N GLY A 14 -6.24 -17.45 6.33
CA GLY A 14 -6.38 -17.99 7.68
C GLY A 14 -5.25 -17.58 8.64
N TYR A 15 -4.23 -16.85 8.15
CA TYR A 15 -3.11 -16.33 8.94
C TYR A 15 -3.07 -14.80 8.99
N GLU A 16 -4.19 -14.15 8.71
CA GLU A 16 -4.27 -12.71 8.64
C GLU A 16 -3.93 -12.07 9.98
N PHE A 17 -4.48 -12.64 11.06
CA PHE A 17 -4.24 -12.11 12.41
C PHE A 17 -2.80 -12.36 12.89
N ASP A 18 -2.22 -13.52 12.55
CA ASP A 18 -0.82 -13.82 12.87
C ASP A 18 0.13 -12.85 12.14
N ALA A 19 -0.17 -12.52 10.86
CA ALA A 19 0.58 -11.52 10.11
C ALA A 19 0.45 -10.12 10.72
N PHE A 20 -0.73 -9.77 11.22
CA PHE A 20 -0.92 -8.53 11.97
C PHE A 20 -0.05 -8.52 13.24
N LEU A 21 -0.04 -9.61 14.02
CA LEU A 21 0.74 -9.70 15.25
C LEU A 21 2.25 -9.63 14.98
N GLU A 22 2.74 -10.22 13.90
CA GLU A 22 4.14 -10.04 13.48
C GLU A 22 4.46 -8.56 13.18
N THR A 23 3.59 -7.89 12.44
CA THR A 23 3.76 -6.47 12.12
C THR A 23 3.69 -5.60 13.37
N PHE A 24 2.73 -5.89 14.26
CA PHE A 24 2.56 -5.22 15.55
C PHE A 24 3.80 -5.36 16.41
N ALA A 25 4.38 -6.56 16.51
CA ALA A 25 5.58 -6.81 17.30
C ALA A 25 6.77 -5.97 16.78
N VAL A 26 6.98 -5.96 15.45
CA VAL A 26 8.06 -5.16 14.83
C VAL A 26 7.86 -3.67 15.10
N GLY A 27 6.62 -3.16 14.97
CA GLY A 27 6.33 -1.76 15.24
C GLY A 27 6.49 -1.38 16.70
N THR A 28 6.02 -2.22 17.62
CA THR A 28 6.13 -1.98 19.06
C THR A 28 7.58 -1.90 19.53
N GLU A 29 8.49 -2.71 18.98
CA GLU A 29 9.93 -2.61 19.27
C GLU A 29 10.52 -1.24 18.88
N ARG A 30 9.88 -0.52 17.96
CA ARG A 30 10.26 0.84 17.55
C ARG A 30 9.44 1.93 18.23
N GLY A 31 8.53 1.56 19.13
CA GLY A 31 7.65 2.49 19.83
C GLY A 31 6.47 2.95 18.99
N ALA A 32 6.12 2.23 17.91
CA ALA A 32 4.92 2.53 17.13
C ALA A 32 3.67 1.98 17.81
N SER A 33 2.60 2.77 17.79
CA SER A 33 1.26 2.32 18.13
C SER A 33 0.56 1.86 16.84
N ILE A 34 0.37 0.56 16.70
CA ILE A 34 -0.26 -0.06 15.53
C ILE A 34 -1.60 -0.62 15.93
N GLU A 35 -2.63 -0.24 15.20
CA GLU A 35 -4.00 -0.70 15.39
C GLU A 35 -4.47 -1.58 14.24
N LEU A 36 -5.25 -2.61 14.54
CA LEU A 36 -5.98 -3.34 13.53
C LEU A 36 -7.13 -2.46 13.03
N PHE A 37 -7.04 -2.01 11.78
CA PHE A 37 -8.08 -1.17 11.18
C PHE A 37 -9.20 -2.00 10.56
N GLY A 38 -8.87 -3.12 9.92
CA GLY A 38 -9.86 -4.04 9.36
C GLY A 38 -9.30 -5.18 8.52
N LEU A 39 -10.17 -6.15 8.28
CA LEU A 39 -9.97 -7.22 7.30
C LEU A 39 -10.62 -6.81 5.99
N LEU A 40 -9.85 -6.76 4.90
CA LEU A 40 -10.36 -6.32 3.59
C LEU A 40 -10.84 -7.47 2.73
N ALA A 41 -10.09 -8.57 2.72
CA ALA A 41 -10.39 -9.79 2.00
C ALA A 41 -9.55 -10.92 2.58
N GLU A 42 -9.79 -12.14 2.11
CA GLU A 42 -8.99 -13.31 2.51
C GLU A 42 -7.49 -13.04 2.23
N GLY A 43 -6.68 -13.20 3.26
CA GLY A 43 -5.25 -12.94 3.22
C GLY A 43 -4.86 -11.46 3.20
N ARG A 44 -5.77 -10.53 3.48
CA ARG A 44 -5.51 -9.08 3.50
C ARG A 44 -5.99 -8.43 4.78
N ILE A 45 -5.08 -7.76 5.44
CA ILE A 45 -5.35 -6.98 6.66
C ILE A 45 -4.87 -5.55 6.47
N LEU A 46 -5.61 -4.61 7.01
CA LEU A 46 -5.23 -3.22 7.07
C LEU A 46 -4.92 -2.84 8.52
N ALA A 47 -3.69 -2.41 8.75
CA ALA A 47 -3.24 -1.85 10.01
C ALA A 47 -3.12 -0.32 9.88
N ARG A 48 -3.39 0.39 10.96
CA ARG A 48 -3.19 1.84 11.07
C ARG A 48 -2.05 2.12 12.03
N ILE A 49 -1.18 3.05 11.68
CA ILE A 49 -0.16 3.61 12.57
C ILE A 49 -0.76 4.88 13.17
N ALA A 50 -0.70 5.02 14.49
CA ALA A 50 -1.28 6.16 15.17
C ALA A 50 -0.66 7.49 14.71
N ASP A 51 -1.48 8.53 14.64
CA ASP A 51 -1.03 9.86 14.26
C ASP A 51 -0.12 10.42 15.36
N GLY A 52 0.99 11.05 14.95
CA GLY A 52 1.99 11.58 15.88
C GLY A 52 3.06 10.60 16.35
N ASP A 53 2.97 9.32 15.99
CA ASP A 53 4.05 8.38 16.26
C ASP A 53 5.35 8.76 15.54
N PRO A 54 6.51 8.64 16.21
CA PRO A 54 7.82 8.92 15.63
C PRO A 54 8.18 7.95 14.49
N VAL A 55 7.61 6.75 14.52
CA VAL A 55 7.80 5.73 13.48
C VAL A 55 6.90 6.05 12.30
N ASN A 56 7.47 6.28 11.15
CA ASN A 56 6.69 6.42 9.92
C ASN A 56 6.49 5.04 9.24
N ASP A 57 5.53 4.99 8.33
CA ASP A 57 5.18 3.81 7.57
C ASP A 57 6.35 3.27 6.72
N GLU A 58 7.18 4.15 6.14
CA GLU A 58 8.38 3.74 5.40
C GLU A 58 9.38 3.03 6.31
N SER A 59 9.67 3.56 7.50
CA SER A 59 10.62 2.94 8.44
C SER A 59 10.11 1.60 8.96
N LEU A 60 8.82 1.47 9.24
CA LEU A 60 8.23 0.18 9.62
C LEU A 60 8.37 -0.85 8.50
N LEU A 61 8.14 -0.46 7.25
CA LEU A 61 8.30 -1.35 6.11
C LEU A 61 9.75 -1.76 5.87
N MET A 62 10.71 -0.85 6.10
CA MET A 62 12.13 -1.19 6.05
C MET A 62 12.48 -2.22 7.11
N ASP A 63 12.02 -2.06 8.36
CA ASP A 63 12.25 -3.02 9.44
C ASP A 63 11.62 -4.40 9.14
N LEU A 64 10.41 -4.42 8.58
CA LEU A 64 9.78 -5.66 8.11
C LEU A 64 10.60 -6.31 7.00
N ASN A 65 11.12 -5.52 6.05
CA ASN A 65 11.95 -6.02 4.97
C ASN A 65 13.27 -6.61 5.47
N ASP A 66 13.95 -5.94 6.40
CA ASP A 66 15.18 -6.43 7.01
C ASP A 66 14.98 -7.75 7.78
N ARG A 67 13.75 -7.98 8.22
CA ARG A 67 13.35 -9.22 8.93
C ARG A 67 12.62 -10.22 8.04
N SER A 68 12.51 -9.98 6.74
CA SER A 68 11.70 -10.80 5.82
C SER A 68 12.00 -12.29 5.90
N GLY A 69 13.27 -12.67 6.08
CA GLY A 69 13.67 -14.07 6.26
C GLY A 69 13.24 -14.72 7.59
N LYS A 70 12.75 -13.92 8.56
CA LYS A 70 12.27 -14.38 9.88
C LYS A 70 10.75 -14.30 10.02
N LEU A 71 10.08 -13.52 9.16
CA LEU A 71 8.63 -13.40 9.15
C LEU A 71 8.03 -14.69 8.59
N ARG A 72 7.06 -15.24 9.29
CA ARG A 72 6.39 -16.50 8.93
C ARG A 72 5.09 -16.26 8.18
N PHE A 73 4.36 -15.24 8.57
CA PHE A 73 2.99 -14.99 8.15
C PHE A 73 2.88 -13.77 7.23
N VAL A 74 3.68 -12.71 7.43
CA VAL A 74 3.73 -11.57 6.53
C VAL A 74 4.39 -11.97 5.22
N LYS A 75 3.65 -11.92 4.12
CA LYS A 75 4.15 -12.19 2.76
C LYS A 75 4.48 -10.92 2.01
N ARG A 76 3.69 -9.88 2.27
CA ARG A 76 3.86 -8.57 1.66
C ARG A 76 3.29 -7.51 2.58
N ALA A 77 3.91 -6.35 2.56
CA ALA A 77 3.38 -5.15 3.21
C ALA A 77 3.58 -3.93 2.32
N VAL A 78 2.59 -3.05 2.27
CA VAL A 78 2.61 -1.83 1.44
C VAL A 78 2.07 -0.67 2.25
N ALA A 79 2.80 0.46 2.25
CA ALA A 79 2.31 1.69 2.84
C ALA A 79 1.16 2.27 2.01
N CYS A 80 0.11 2.66 2.71
CA CYS A 80 -1.08 3.26 2.13
C CYS A 80 -1.44 4.53 2.91
N SER A 81 -1.99 5.51 2.23
CA SER A 81 -2.35 6.80 2.85
C SER A 81 -3.84 7.12 2.75
N ILE A 82 -4.59 6.37 1.96
CA ILE A 82 -5.99 6.63 1.66
C ILE A 82 -6.79 5.34 1.81
N VAL A 83 -7.89 5.43 2.53
CA VAL A 83 -8.93 4.39 2.60
C VAL A 83 -10.27 5.02 2.24
N GLY A 84 -11.00 4.42 1.31
CA GLY A 84 -12.29 4.95 0.86
C GLY A 84 -13.22 3.87 0.34
N LYS A 85 -14.36 4.28 -0.17
CA LYS A 85 -15.30 3.40 -0.85
C LYS A 85 -14.95 3.29 -2.33
N THR A 86 -15.37 2.21 -2.98
CA THR A 86 -15.22 2.04 -4.44
C THR A 86 -15.93 3.15 -5.23
N ALA A 87 -16.99 3.75 -4.68
CA ALA A 87 -17.65 4.91 -5.26
C ALA A 87 -16.72 6.14 -5.36
N ASP A 88 -15.72 6.24 -4.46
CA ASP A 88 -14.75 7.35 -4.42
C ASP A 88 -13.52 7.09 -5.29
N LEU A 89 -13.48 5.99 -6.06
CA LEU A 89 -12.30 5.54 -6.80
C LEU A 89 -11.70 6.63 -7.69
N SER A 90 -12.55 7.41 -8.33
CA SER A 90 -12.11 8.52 -9.20
C SER A 90 -11.33 9.59 -8.41
N ASP A 91 -11.83 9.95 -7.23
CA ASP A 91 -11.20 10.98 -6.39
C ASP A 91 -9.91 10.46 -5.75
N ILE A 92 -9.92 9.19 -5.33
CA ILE A 92 -8.72 8.50 -4.83
C ILE A 92 -7.61 8.52 -5.90
N CYS A 93 -7.93 8.18 -7.14
CA CYS A 93 -6.96 8.22 -8.26
C CYS A 93 -6.44 9.64 -8.51
N ALA A 94 -7.29 10.66 -8.42
CA ALA A 94 -6.88 12.06 -8.55
C ALA A 94 -5.91 12.49 -7.42
N MET A 95 -6.18 12.08 -6.18
CA MET A 95 -5.30 12.34 -5.04
C MET A 95 -3.95 11.65 -5.21
N MET A 96 -3.93 10.38 -5.67
CA MET A 96 -2.69 9.67 -5.97
C MET A 96 -1.86 10.41 -7.04
N ASN A 97 -2.52 10.85 -8.14
CA ASN A 97 -1.86 11.64 -9.18
C ASN A 97 -1.25 12.94 -8.63
N ALA A 98 -2.01 13.68 -7.82
CA ALA A 98 -1.53 14.90 -7.18
C ALA A 98 -0.31 14.64 -6.28
N THR A 99 -0.36 13.54 -5.49
CA THR A 99 0.75 13.13 -4.62
C THR A 99 2.01 12.79 -5.44
N ILE A 100 1.88 12.07 -6.56
CA ILE A 100 2.99 11.75 -7.45
C ILE A 100 3.61 13.04 -8.02
N LYS A 101 2.78 13.94 -8.53
CA LYS A 101 3.23 15.24 -9.07
C LYS A 101 3.95 16.08 -8.01
N GLY A 102 3.47 16.08 -6.77
CA GLY A 102 4.08 16.77 -5.64
C GLY A 102 5.45 16.23 -5.22
N GLN A 103 5.76 14.96 -5.53
CA GLN A 103 7.06 14.36 -5.22
C GLN A 103 8.18 14.71 -6.22
N GLY A 104 7.92 15.55 -7.21
CA GLY A 104 8.85 15.98 -8.23
C GLY A 104 8.81 15.12 -9.50
N GLY A 105 8.43 15.73 -10.62
CA GLY A 105 8.06 15.10 -11.89
C GLY A 105 9.15 14.34 -12.66
N SER A 106 10.37 14.20 -12.11
CA SER A 106 11.47 13.46 -12.77
C SER A 106 11.55 11.99 -12.37
N ARG A 107 10.78 11.55 -11.38
CA ARG A 107 10.81 10.18 -10.88
C ARG A 107 10.00 9.25 -11.75
N SER A 108 10.52 8.03 -11.93
CA SER A 108 9.78 6.99 -12.65
C SER A 108 8.72 6.35 -11.75
N VAL A 109 7.55 6.12 -12.30
CA VAL A 109 6.36 5.65 -11.59
C VAL A 109 5.88 4.31 -12.18
N ALA A 110 5.49 3.38 -11.32
CA ALA A 110 4.66 2.25 -11.70
C ALA A 110 3.32 2.30 -10.96
N VAL A 111 2.24 1.96 -11.65
CA VAL A 111 0.94 1.75 -11.03
C VAL A 111 0.73 0.25 -10.84
N ARG A 112 0.40 -0.14 -9.62
CA ARG A 112 0.06 -1.51 -9.24
C ARG A 112 -1.39 -1.55 -8.76
N THR A 113 -2.22 -2.31 -9.47
CA THR A 113 -3.64 -2.49 -9.12
C THR A 113 -3.89 -3.92 -8.67
N GLU A 114 -4.61 -4.09 -7.56
CA GLU A 114 -5.04 -5.39 -7.06
C GLU A 114 -6.56 -5.39 -6.80
N GLY A 115 -7.19 -6.55 -6.90
CA GLY A 115 -8.63 -6.69 -6.69
C GLY A 115 -9.52 -6.18 -7.82
N ILE A 116 -8.94 -5.58 -8.87
CA ILE A 116 -9.63 -5.20 -10.09
C ILE A 116 -9.16 -6.15 -11.21
N GLY A 117 -10.08 -6.86 -11.84
CA GLY A 117 -9.76 -7.80 -12.91
C GLY A 117 -9.10 -7.11 -14.11
N PHE A 118 -8.27 -7.86 -14.85
CA PHE A 118 -7.58 -7.33 -16.04
C PHE A 118 -8.54 -6.81 -17.12
N SER A 119 -9.70 -7.43 -17.25
CA SER A 119 -10.76 -7.05 -18.22
C SER A 119 -11.75 -6.01 -17.67
N ASP A 120 -11.60 -5.57 -16.43
CA ASP A 120 -12.48 -4.57 -15.84
C ASP A 120 -12.08 -3.18 -16.32
N PRO A 121 -12.97 -2.44 -17.02
CA PRO A 121 -12.65 -1.11 -17.55
C PRO A 121 -12.29 -0.09 -16.47
N ARG A 122 -12.72 -0.30 -15.23
CA ARG A 122 -12.34 0.55 -14.09
C ARG A 122 -10.84 0.52 -13.84
N ARG A 123 -10.16 -0.60 -14.13
CA ARG A 123 -8.72 -0.73 -13.99
C ARG A 123 -7.98 0.24 -14.91
N ASP A 124 -8.34 0.24 -16.19
CA ASP A 124 -7.67 1.09 -17.19
C ASP A 124 -7.98 2.57 -16.93
N GLN A 125 -9.20 2.88 -16.53
CA GLN A 125 -9.61 4.24 -16.13
C GLN A 125 -8.81 4.71 -14.91
N ALA A 126 -8.63 3.86 -13.90
CA ALA A 126 -7.83 4.18 -12.71
C ALA A 126 -6.36 4.42 -13.08
N ILE A 127 -5.76 3.53 -13.88
CA ILE A 127 -4.38 3.68 -14.35
C ILE A 127 -4.21 4.99 -15.13
N ALA A 128 -5.10 5.25 -16.10
CA ALA A 128 -5.05 6.46 -16.90
C ALA A 128 -5.13 7.72 -16.03
N LYS A 129 -6.03 7.74 -15.04
CA LYS A 129 -6.20 8.88 -14.14
C LYS A 129 -5.01 9.08 -13.21
N ILE A 130 -4.44 8.01 -12.66
CA ILE A 130 -3.25 8.07 -11.80
C ILE A 130 -2.03 8.56 -12.59
N THR A 131 -1.91 8.17 -13.86
CA THR A 131 -0.75 8.50 -14.70
C THR A 131 -0.93 9.75 -15.55
N ASP A 132 -2.06 10.45 -15.43
CA ASP A 132 -2.33 11.66 -16.20
C ASP A 132 -1.24 12.73 -16.00
N GLY A 133 -0.59 13.14 -17.09
CA GLY A 133 0.52 14.10 -17.08
C GLY A 133 1.82 13.59 -16.42
N ILE A 134 1.95 12.31 -16.11
CA ILE A 134 3.19 11.70 -15.65
C ILE A 134 4.07 11.34 -16.85
N GLN A 135 5.25 11.95 -16.93
CA GLN A 135 6.13 11.81 -18.10
C GLN A 135 6.91 10.48 -18.13
N ARG A 136 7.17 9.87 -16.98
CA ARG A 136 8.06 8.70 -16.88
C ARG A 136 7.38 7.53 -16.19
N ILE A 137 6.91 6.60 -17.00
CA ILE A 137 6.35 5.34 -16.53
C ILE A 137 7.43 4.25 -16.69
N ASP A 138 7.73 3.51 -15.62
CA ASP A 138 8.69 2.41 -15.63
C ASP A 138 8.13 1.27 -14.77
N LEU A 139 7.71 0.20 -15.42
CA LEU A 139 7.11 -0.95 -14.74
C LEU A 139 8.15 -1.92 -14.16
N ARG A 140 9.41 -1.81 -14.59
CA ARG A 140 10.48 -2.73 -14.18
C ARG A 140 11.31 -2.19 -13.02
N ARG A 141 11.66 -0.89 -13.06
CA ARG A 141 12.52 -0.25 -12.05
C ARG A 141 11.95 1.11 -11.65
N PRO A 142 10.72 1.15 -11.14
CA PRO A 142 10.12 2.40 -10.71
C PRO A 142 10.84 2.94 -9.47
N GLN A 143 10.89 4.26 -9.35
CA GLN A 143 11.31 4.92 -8.11
C GLN A 143 10.12 5.10 -7.15
N ILE A 144 8.92 5.22 -7.72
CA ILE A 144 7.65 5.38 -7.01
C ILE A 144 6.68 4.29 -7.45
N ILE A 145 5.99 3.71 -6.49
CA ILE A 145 4.86 2.81 -6.72
C ILE A 145 3.58 3.52 -6.28
N ALA A 146 2.66 3.69 -7.21
CA ALA A 146 1.28 4.04 -6.94
C ALA A 146 0.49 2.73 -6.79
N PHE A 147 0.10 2.41 -5.58
CA PHE A 147 -0.59 1.16 -5.25
C PHE A 147 -2.07 1.42 -5.01
N LEU A 148 -2.92 0.62 -5.64
CA LEU A 148 -4.37 0.66 -5.49
C LEU A 148 -4.90 -0.75 -5.29
N HIS A 149 -5.53 -1.02 -4.17
CA HIS A 149 -6.24 -2.25 -3.88
C HIS A 149 -7.74 -1.98 -3.76
N VAL A 150 -8.54 -2.80 -4.46
CA VAL A 150 -10.02 -2.74 -4.40
C VAL A 150 -10.53 -4.07 -3.87
N SER A 151 -11.35 -4.04 -2.83
CA SER A 151 -11.95 -5.22 -2.22
C SER A 151 -13.41 -4.94 -1.89
N GLY A 152 -14.32 -5.51 -2.66
CA GLY A 152 -15.76 -5.22 -2.52
C GLY A 152 -16.03 -3.72 -2.66
N ASP A 153 -16.60 -3.13 -1.62
CA ASP A 153 -16.95 -1.70 -1.59
C ASP A 153 -15.82 -0.79 -1.09
N PHE A 154 -14.65 -1.34 -0.79
CA PHE A 154 -13.52 -0.59 -0.24
C PHE A 154 -12.37 -0.47 -1.23
N CYS A 155 -11.70 0.69 -1.16
CA CYS A 155 -10.43 0.95 -1.82
C CYS A 155 -9.38 1.34 -0.79
N VAL A 156 -8.17 0.82 -0.98
CA VAL A 156 -6.97 1.24 -0.23
C VAL A 156 -5.92 1.68 -1.23
N ALA A 157 -5.37 2.85 -1.02
CA ALA A 157 -4.41 3.44 -1.96
C ALA A 157 -3.22 4.08 -1.25
N GLY A 158 -2.09 4.11 -1.95
CA GLY A 158 -0.89 4.77 -1.47
C GLY A 158 0.08 5.07 -2.61
N VAL A 159 0.93 6.06 -2.36
CA VAL A 159 2.06 6.41 -3.23
C VAL A 159 3.31 6.31 -2.38
N THR A 160 4.14 5.32 -2.66
CA THR A 160 5.30 4.98 -1.85
C THR A 160 6.56 4.76 -2.70
N ARG A 161 7.72 4.77 -2.08
CA ARG A 161 8.97 4.41 -2.76
C ARG A 161 9.07 2.89 -2.93
N LEU A 162 9.76 2.44 -3.96
CA LEU A 162 9.97 1.00 -4.17
C LEU A 162 10.66 0.33 -2.96
N SER A 163 11.61 1.02 -2.32
CA SER A 163 12.31 0.55 -1.12
C SER A 163 11.39 0.31 0.09
N SER A 164 10.19 0.88 0.06
CA SER A 164 9.18 0.79 1.13
C SER A 164 8.08 -0.22 0.81
N VAL A 165 8.37 -1.24 0.02
CA VAL A 165 7.43 -2.33 -0.29
C VAL A 165 8.10 -3.66 0.00
N LEU A 166 7.58 -4.38 1.00
CA LEU A 166 8.02 -5.74 1.30
C LEU A 166 7.44 -6.73 0.27
N GLY A 167 8.25 -7.68 -0.18
CA GLY A 167 7.78 -8.82 -1.01
C GLY A 167 7.61 -8.51 -2.50
N VAL A 168 8.24 -7.47 -3.03
CA VAL A 168 8.35 -7.22 -4.47
C VAL A 168 9.65 -7.85 -5.00
N GLU A 169 9.88 -9.10 -4.70
CA GLU A 169 10.77 -9.90 -5.55
C GLU A 169 9.91 -10.48 -6.66
N ASP A 170 10.12 -9.99 -7.88
CA ASP A 170 9.72 -10.69 -9.08
C ASP A 170 10.45 -12.04 -9.09
N ARG A 171 9.75 -13.10 -8.71
CA ARG A 171 10.12 -14.47 -9.03
C ARG A 171 9.45 -14.89 -10.32
#